data_5202862dc9bb9a434a52155edb81befb
#
_entry.id   5202862dc9bb9a434a52155edb81befb
#
_cell.length_a   1.000
_cell.length_b   1.000
_cell.length_c   1.000
_cell.angle_alpha   90.00
_cell.angle_beta   90.00
_cell.angle_gamma   90.00
#
_symmetry.space_group_name_H-M   'P 1'
#
loop_
_entity.id
_entity.type
_entity.pdbx_description
1 polymer ?
#
loop_
_entity_poly.entity_id
_entity_poly.type
_entity_poly.pdbx_seq_one_letter_code
_entity_poly.pdbx_strand_id
1 'polypeptide(L)'
;MTQNRRVGLVAGLFAGLVLTIPRTQAAEVRPAVVELFTSQGCSACPPADQLLAELAQRSDIIALGFHIDYWDGLGWKDPLSTLEGTARQQTYARLLGSGQVYTPQLIVEGTREMVGSRREEVLAALRGARPQAVAPVRFAADRRSVTIGPAAMPGAARHGASSPVCQAAHNAHRRR
;
A
#
# COMPACT_ATOMS: atom_id res chain seq x y z
N MET A 1 -1.75 77.79 -47.07
CA MET A 1 -1.15 77.56 -45.76
C MET A 1 -1.74 76.25 -45.23
N THR A 2 -1.06 75.11 -45.44
CA THR A 2 -1.50 73.77 -45.13
C THR A 2 -0.57 73.19 -44.06
N GLN A 3 -1.08 72.98 -42.83
CA GLN A 3 -0.33 72.48 -41.72
C GLN A 3 -0.58 70.94 -41.62
N ASN A 4 0.43 70.14 -41.98
CA ASN A 4 0.46 68.69 -41.81
C ASN A 4 0.76 68.35 -40.34
N ARG A 5 -0.22 67.84 -39.62
CA ARG A 5 -0.02 67.20 -38.31
C ARG A 5 0.38 65.76 -38.54
N ARG A 6 1.60 65.38 -38.21
CA ARG A 6 2.08 64.02 -38.14
C ARG A 6 1.64 63.42 -36.78
N VAL A 7 0.77 62.46 -36.84
CA VAL A 7 0.38 61.64 -35.65
C VAL A 7 1.40 60.51 -35.53
N GLY A 8 2.21 60.58 -34.48
CA GLY A 8 3.16 59.52 -34.14
C GLY A 8 2.46 58.35 -33.46
N LEU A 9 2.53 57.18 -34.07
CA LEU A 9 2.03 55.92 -33.53
C LEU A 9 3.07 55.37 -32.55
N VAL A 10 2.81 55.42 -31.24
CA VAL A 10 3.63 54.79 -30.20
C VAL A 10 3.14 53.37 -30.03
N ALA A 11 3.86 52.42 -30.60
CA ALA A 11 3.62 50.99 -30.38
C ALA A 11 4.21 50.58 -29.02
N GLY A 12 3.36 50.47 -28.02
CA GLY A 12 3.73 49.94 -26.70
C GLY A 12 3.91 48.42 -26.75
N LEU A 13 5.15 47.93 -26.59
CA LEU A 13 5.43 46.51 -26.36
C LEU A 13 5.01 46.12 -24.94
N PHE A 14 3.88 45.47 -24.79
CA PHE A 14 3.54 44.78 -23.55
C PHE A 14 4.26 43.42 -23.54
N ALA A 15 5.42 43.34 -22.90
CA ALA A 15 6.08 42.08 -22.57
C ALA A 15 5.29 41.38 -21.46
N GLY A 16 4.42 40.43 -21.82
CA GLY A 16 3.68 39.63 -20.89
C GLY A 16 4.63 38.69 -20.12
N LEU A 17 4.87 38.99 -18.84
CA LEU A 17 5.59 38.12 -17.91
C LEU A 17 4.69 36.90 -17.58
N VAL A 18 4.92 35.78 -18.27
CA VAL A 18 4.26 34.52 -17.96
C VAL A 18 4.86 33.96 -16.66
N LEU A 19 4.21 34.21 -15.52
CA LEU A 19 4.54 33.56 -14.27
C LEU A 19 4.20 32.06 -14.40
N THR A 20 5.19 31.22 -14.64
CA THR A 20 5.06 29.78 -14.50
C THR A 20 4.97 29.44 -13.01
N ILE A 21 3.76 29.26 -12.51
CA ILE A 21 3.51 28.74 -11.16
C ILE A 21 3.95 27.27 -11.16
N PRO A 22 4.96 26.87 -10.35
CA PRO A 22 5.30 25.46 -10.23
C PRO A 22 4.08 24.72 -9.70
N ARG A 23 3.55 23.79 -10.49
CA ARG A 23 2.51 22.88 -10.06
C ARG A 23 3.14 21.99 -9.00
N THR A 24 2.92 22.28 -7.73
CA THR A 24 3.24 21.38 -6.63
C THR A 24 2.40 20.13 -6.86
N GLN A 25 3.03 19.09 -7.36
CA GLN A 25 2.41 17.79 -7.49
C GLN A 25 2.14 17.34 -6.06
N ALA A 26 0.88 17.42 -5.62
CA ALA A 26 0.47 16.85 -4.34
C ALA A 26 0.90 15.37 -4.36
N ALA A 27 1.71 14.97 -3.38
CA ALA A 27 2.11 13.58 -3.25
C ALA A 27 0.82 12.76 -3.20
N GLU A 28 0.65 11.85 -4.16
CA GLU A 28 -0.49 10.98 -4.24
C GLU A 28 -0.48 10.11 -2.97
N VAL A 29 -1.39 10.40 -2.05
CA VAL A 29 -1.50 9.68 -0.79
C VAL A 29 -2.09 8.31 -1.12
N ARG A 30 -1.24 7.27 -1.11
CA ARG A 30 -1.72 5.92 -1.32
C ARG A 30 -2.54 5.43 -0.12
N PRO A 31 -3.52 4.53 -0.34
CA PRO A 31 -4.22 3.87 0.75
C PRO A 31 -3.26 3.10 1.66
N ALA A 32 -3.54 3.12 2.96
CA ALA A 32 -2.85 2.27 3.92
C ALA A 32 -3.30 0.82 3.77
N VAL A 33 -2.37 -0.13 3.91
CA VAL A 33 -2.67 -1.56 3.82
C VAL A 33 -2.85 -2.13 5.22
N VAL A 34 -3.95 -2.86 5.40
CA VAL A 34 -4.28 -3.61 6.63
C VAL A 34 -4.49 -5.07 6.28
N GLU A 35 -3.82 -5.96 6.97
CA GLU A 35 -3.95 -7.41 6.82
C GLU A 35 -4.41 -8.03 8.15
N LEU A 36 -5.54 -8.71 8.13
CA LEU A 36 -6.07 -9.42 9.29
C LEU A 36 -5.95 -10.93 9.09
N PHE A 37 -5.27 -11.61 10.01
CA PHE A 37 -5.24 -13.06 10.11
C PHE A 37 -6.31 -13.52 11.10
N THR A 38 -7.28 -14.29 10.61
CA THR A 38 -8.53 -14.65 11.29
C THR A 38 -8.93 -16.09 10.99
N SER A 39 -9.97 -16.57 11.62
CA SER A 39 -10.64 -17.86 11.31
C SER A 39 -12.06 -17.87 11.86
N GLN A 40 -12.97 -18.55 11.18
CA GLN A 40 -14.32 -18.81 11.69
C GLN A 40 -14.31 -19.71 12.94
N GLY A 41 -13.25 -20.51 13.14
CA GLY A 41 -13.06 -21.33 14.34
C GLY A 41 -12.51 -20.56 15.55
N CYS A 42 -12.14 -19.30 15.39
CA CYS A 42 -11.54 -18.46 16.43
C CYS A 42 -12.62 -17.64 17.17
N SER A 43 -12.91 -17.97 18.41
CA SER A 43 -13.94 -17.26 19.22
C SER A 43 -13.61 -15.79 19.53
N ALA A 44 -12.34 -15.41 19.48
CA ALA A 44 -11.88 -14.02 19.72
C ALA A 44 -11.84 -13.16 18.44
N CYS A 45 -12.07 -13.76 17.26
CA CYS A 45 -11.91 -13.09 15.98
C CYS A 45 -13.08 -12.16 15.56
N PRO A 46 -14.36 -12.43 15.88
CA PRO A 46 -15.47 -11.65 15.35
C PRO A 46 -15.38 -10.11 15.52
N PRO A 47 -14.89 -9.57 16.66
CA PRO A 47 -14.74 -8.11 16.78
C PRO A 47 -13.69 -7.53 15.82
N ALA A 48 -12.65 -8.30 15.49
CA ALA A 48 -11.63 -7.89 14.53
C ALA A 48 -12.14 -7.96 13.08
N ASP A 49 -12.92 -9.00 12.77
CA ASP A 49 -13.55 -9.15 11.45
C ASP A 49 -14.54 -8.00 11.20
N GLN A 50 -15.32 -7.60 12.20
CA GLN A 50 -16.19 -6.44 12.12
C GLN A 50 -15.39 -5.15 11.88
N LEU A 51 -14.31 -4.94 12.61
CA LEU A 51 -13.45 -3.78 12.41
C LEU A 51 -12.85 -3.77 10.99
N LEU A 52 -12.39 -4.91 10.49
CA LEU A 52 -11.87 -5.01 9.12
C LEU A 52 -12.94 -4.63 8.08
N ALA A 53 -14.19 -5.10 8.28
CA ALA A 53 -15.31 -4.76 7.39
C ALA A 53 -15.62 -3.25 7.40
N GLU A 54 -15.52 -2.58 8.54
CA GLU A 54 -15.65 -1.13 8.63
C GLU A 54 -14.50 -0.41 7.92
N LEU A 55 -13.26 -0.87 8.11
CA LEU A 55 -12.08 -0.30 7.46
C LEU A 55 -12.14 -0.48 5.94
N ALA A 56 -12.71 -1.57 5.45
CA ALA A 56 -12.89 -1.83 4.02
C ALA A 56 -13.82 -0.83 3.30
N GLN A 57 -14.66 -0.10 4.04
CA GLN A 57 -15.51 0.95 3.47
C GLN A 57 -14.76 2.27 3.22
N ARG A 58 -13.55 2.39 3.70
CA ARG A 58 -12.74 3.60 3.58
C ARG A 58 -11.93 3.58 2.29
N SER A 59 -11.94 4.69 1.56
CA SER A 59 -11.16 4.84 0.31
C SER A 59 -9.65 4.99 0.54
N ASP A 60 -9.24 5.34 1.76
CA ASP A 60 -7.84 5.51 2.16
C ASP A 60 -7.24 4.24 2.78
N ILE A 61 -7.95 3.10 2.73
CA ILE A 61 -7.49 1.82 3.28
C ILE A 61 -7.70 0.69 2.26
N ILE A 62 -6.71 -0.18 2.15
CA ILE A 62 -6.82 -1.49 1.52
C ILE A 62 -6.89 -2.52 2.65
N ALA A 63 -8.08 -3.06 2.89
CA ALA A 63 -8.33 -4.06 3.93
C ALA A 63 -8.32 -5.47 3.33
N LEU A 64 -7.48 -6.34 3.86
CA LEU A 64 -7.29 -7.71 3.39
C LEU A 64 -7.52 -8.68 4.57
N GLY A 65 -8.37 -9.69 4.37
CA GLY A 65 -8.58 -10.78 5.32
C GLY A 65 -7.90 -12.05 4.83
N PHE A 66 -7.16 -12.71 5.71
CA PHE A 66 -6.53 -14.01 5.48
C PHE A 66 -7.02 -14.99 6.52
N HIS A 67 -7.77 -16.02 6.08
CA HIS A 67 -8.18 -17.10 6.96
C HIS A 67 -7.06 -18.12 7.05
N ILE A 68 -6.70 -18.45 8.31
CA ILE A 68 -5.64 -19.41 8.63
C ILE A 68 -6.23 -20.78 8.95
N ASP A 69 -5.48 -21.84 8.72
CA ASP A 69 -5.97 -23.23 8.78
C ASP A 69 -5.71 -23.95 10.09
N TYR A 70 -4.90 -23.42 11.01
CA TYR A 70 -4.54 -24.14 12.24
C TYR A 70 -5.70 -24.22 13.27
N TRP A 71 -6.84 -23.58 13.01
CA TRP A 71 -8.08 -23.77 13.76
C TRP A 71 -8.98 -24.88 13.20
N ASP A 72 -8.75 -25.33 11.96
CA ASP A 72 -9.64 -26.28 11.25
C ASP A 72 -9.74 -27.66 11.95
N GLY A 73 -8.77 -28.02 12.77
CA GLY A 73 -8.77 -29.30 13.51
C GLY A 73 -9.62 -29.32 14.78
N LEU A 74 -10.27 -28.22 15.18
CA LEU A 74 -10.94 -28.07 16.47
C LEU A 74 -12.47 -28.16 16.38
N GLY A 75 -13.00 -28.92 15.42
CA GLY A 75 -14.42 -29.20 15.27
C GLY A 75 -15.15 -28.39 14.18
N TRP A 76 -14.53 -27.38 13.62
CA TRP A 76 -15.05 -26.65 12.47
C TRP A 76 -13.94 -26.40 11.46
N LYS A 77 -14.21 -26.73 10.20
CA LYS A 77 -13.31 -26.39 9.10
C LYS A 77 -13.78 -25.09 8.46
N ASP A 78 -12.96 -24.07 8.53
CA ASP A 78 -13.24 -22.79 7.89
C ASP A 78 -13.10 -22.92 6.35
N PRO A 79 -14.18 -22.73 5.56
CA PRO A 79 -14.13 -22.88 4.12
C PRO A 79 -13.26 -21.81 3.43
N LEU A 80 -12.88 -20.76 4.14
CA LEU A 80 -12.03 -19.68 3.64
C LEU A 80 -10.56 -19.86 4.05
N SER A 81 -10.25 -20.83 4.91
CA SER A 81 -8.88 -21.07 5.38
C SER A 81 -7.98 -21.57 4.24
N THR A 82 -6.74 -21.09 4.24
CA THR A 82 -5.73 -21.48 3.25
C THR A 82 -4.37 -21.69 3.90
N LEU A 83 -3.60 -22.64 3.37
CA LEU A 83 -2.20 -22.84 3.76
C LEU A 83 -1.35 -21.59 3.47
N GLU A 84 -1.66 -20.88 2.39
CA GLU A 84 -0.98 -19.64 1.99
C GLU A 84 -1.21 -18.52 3.02
N GLY A 85 -2.42 -18.41 3.57
CA GLY A 85 -2.75 -17.48 4.65
C GLY A 85 -1.91 -17.73 5.88
N THR A 86 -1.83 -18.99 6.31
CA THR A 86 -0.99 -19.41 7.44
C THR A 86 0.50 -19.17 7.17
N ALA A 87 1.01 -19.52 5.98
CA ALA A 87 2.40 -19.31 5.60
C ALA A 87 2.77 -17.81 5.56
N ARG A 88 1.84 -16.97 5.09
CA ARG A 88 2.02 -15.51 5.11
C ARG A 88 2.12 -14.99 6.54
N GLN A 89 1.26 -15.41 7.44
CA GLN A 89 1.28 -15.06 8.85
C GLN A 89 2.62 -15.45 9.51
N GLN A 90 3.06 -16.70 9.30
CA GLN A 90 4.34 -17.19 9.79
C GLN A 90 5.52 -16.38 9.26
N THR A 91 5.42 -15.89 8.03
CA THR A 91 6.45 -15.00 7.46
C THR A 91 6.51 -13.69 8.21
N TYR A 92 5.36 -13.08 8.54
CA TYR A 92 5.32 -11.89 9.38
C TYR A 92 5.89 -12.13 10.78
N ALA A 93 5.56 -13.25 11.43
CA ALA A 93 6.10 -13.61 12.74
C ALA A 93 7.65 -13.64 12.74
N ARG A 94 8.25 -14.14 11.67
CA ARG A 94 9.72 -14.11 11.49
C ARG A 94 10.27 -12.71 11.20
N LEU A 95 9.63 -11.97 10.30
CA LEU A 95 10.13 -10.65 9.86
C LEU A 95 9.99 -9.58 10.94
N LEU A 96 8.91 -9.62 11.72
CA LEU A 96 8.64 -8.66 12.78
C LEU A 96 9.29 -9.07 14.12
N GLY A 97 9.86 -10.27 14.19
CA GLY A 97 10.61 -10.75 15.36
C GLY A 97 9.75 -11.19 16.54
N SER A 98 8.42 -11.29 16.38
CA SER A 98 7.54 -11.82 17.45
C SER A 98 7.72 -13.30 17.65
N GLY A 99 8.07 -14.04 16.61
CA GLY A 99 8.24 -15.50 16.62
C GLY A 99 6.95 -16.28 16.88
N GLN A 100 5.83 -15.61 17.05
CA GLN A 100 4.54 -16.21 17.39
C GLN A 100 3.46 -15.85 16.37
N VAL A 101 2.56 -16.80 16.13
CA VAL A 101 1.33 -16.59 15.38
C VAL A 101 0.13 -16.67 16.33
N TYR A 102 -0.85 -15.81 16.13
CA TYR A 102 -2.08 -15.77 16.94
C TYR A 102 -3.23 -15.21 16.12
N THR A 103 -4.45 -15.42 16.56
CA THR A 103 -5.64 -14.79 15.98
C THR A 103 -6.50 -14.13 17.07
N PRO A 104 -7.12 -13.00 16.75
CA PRO A 104 -6.96 -12.21 15.53
C PRO A 104 -5.66 -11.38 15.53
N GLN A 105 -4.78 -11.59 14.53
CA GLN A 105 -3.57 -10.77 14.35
C GLN A 105 -3.80 -9.78 13.21
N LEU A 106 -3.55 -8.50 13.45
CA LEU A 106 -3.67 -7.46 12.44
C LEU A 106 -2.31 -6.82 12.18
N ILE A 107 -1.98 -6.66 10.90
CA ILE A 107 -0.74 -6.04 10.43
C ILE A 107 -1.08 -4.74 9.71
N VAL A 108 -0.47 -3.63 10.11
CA VAL A 108 -0.56 -2.34 9.41
C VAL A 108 0.72 -2.11 8.62
N GLU A 109 0.59 -1.80 7.33
CA GLU A 109 1.70 -1.46 6.44
C GLU A 109 2.82 -2.52 6.40
N GLY A 110 2.52 -3.78 6.67
CA GLY A 110 3.51 -4.85 6.68
C GLY A 110 4.58 -4.74 7.77
N THR A 111 4.49 -3.76 8.67
CA THR A 111 5.56 -3.42 9.62
C THR A 111 5.15 -3.41 11.07
N ARG A 112 3.85 -3.40 11.36
CA ARG A 112 3.34 -3.23 12.71
C ARG A 112 2.23 -4.21 13.00
N GLU A 113 2.48 -5.15 13.92
CA GLU A 113 1.50 -6.13 14.35
C GLU A 113 0.79 -5.73 15.64
N MET A 114 -0.45 -6.17 15.80
CA MET A 114 -1.26 -6.00 17.01
C MET A 114 -2.44 -6.97 17.04
N VAL A 115 -3.08 -7.07 18.20
CA VAL A 115 -4.33 -7.83 18.33
C VAL A 115 -5.44 -7.08 17.57
N GLY A 116 -6.02 -7.73 16.56
CA GLY A 116 -6.97 -7.10 15.63
C GLY A 116 -8.26 -6.58 16.27
N SER A 117 -8.67 -7.13 17.42
CA SER A 117 -9.84 -6.67 18.17
C SER A 117 -9.61 -5.41 19.03
N ARG A 118 -8.36 -4.95 19.16
CA ARG A 118 -8.03 -3.71 19.89
C ARG A 118 -8.22 -2.48 19.01
N ARG A 119 -9.49 -2.11 18.80
CA ARG A 119 -9.92 -1.06 17.88
C ARG A 119 -9.09 0.23 17.99
N GLU A 120 -8.92 0.76 19.19
CA GLU A 120 -8.22 2.03 19.39
C GLU A 120 -6.73 1.95 19.01
N GLU A 121 -6.11 0.82 19.29
CA GLU A 121 -4.71 0.56 18.91
C GLU A 121 -4.55 0.49 17.38
N VAL A 122 -5.48 -0.18 16.71
CA VAL A 122 -5.52 -0.27 15.24
C VAL A 122 -5.71 1.11 14.61
N LEU A 123 -6.68 1.88 15.10
CA LEU A 123 -6.93 3.22 14.58
C LEU A 123 -5.76 4.19 14.86
N ALA A 124 -5.09 4.06 16.00
CA ALA A 124 -3.88 4.83 16.30
C ALA A 124 -2.72 4.46 15.37
N ALA A 125 -2.54 3.17 15.10
CA ALA A 125 -1.54 2.70 14.15
C ALA A 125 -1.77 3.24 12.74
N LEU A 126 -3.01 3.27 12.27
CA LEU A 126 -3.40 3.82 10.97
C LEU A 126 -3.13 5.33 10.88
N ARG A 127 -3.44 6.10 11.94
CA ARG A 127 -3.12 7.54 11.99
C ARG A 127 -1.62 7.81 11.94
N GLY A 128 -0.83 6.92 12.51
CA GLY A 128 0.64 7.00 12.52
C GLY A 128 1.31 6.34 11.31
N ALA A 129 0.55 5.67 10.46
CA ALA A 129 1.07 5.02 9.27
C ALA A 129 1.63 6.08 8.31
N ARG A 130 2.93 5.99 8.02
CA ARG A 130 3.55 6.83 7.00
C ARG A 130 3.49 6.11 5.68
N PRO A 131 3.10 6.78 4.57
CA PRO A 131 3.21 6.19 3.26
C PRO A 131 4.66 5.76 3.04
N GLN A 132 4.91 4.48 2.90
CA GLN A 132 6.23 4.02 2.48
C GLN A 132 6.42 4.37 1.00
N ALA A 133 7.66 4.71 0.62
CA ALA A 133 8.00 4.87 -0.78
C ALA A 133 7.74 3.54 -1.50
N VAL A 134 6.73 3.53 -2.33
CA VAL A 134 6.38 2.34 -3.13
C VAL A 134 6.92 2.49 -4.53
N ALA A 135 7.35 1.36 -5.11
CA ALA A 135 7.64 1.32 -6.53
C ALA A 135 6.38 1.71 -7.31
N PRO A 136 6.46 2.63 -8.28
CA PRO A 136 5.32 2.92 -9.13
C PRO A 136 4.92 1.66 -9.90
N VAL A 137 3.66 1.26 -9.77
CA VAL A 137 3.09 0.12 -10.48
C VAL A 137 2.16 0.64 -11.57
N ARG A 138 2.40 0.24 -12.81
CA ARG A 138 1.58 0.61 -13.96
C ARG A 138 1.06 -0.64 -14.64
N PHE A 139 -0.25 -0.71 -14.81
CA PHE A 139 -0.87 -1.74 -15.64
C PHE A 139 -0.83 -1.30 -17.11
N ALA A 140 -0.51 -2.21 -18.01
CA ALA A 140 -0.69 -1.99 -19.45
C ALA A 140 -2.18 -1.84 -19.77
N ALA A 141 -2.48 -1.22 -20.92
CA ALA A 141 -3.86 -0.99 -21.36
C ALA A 141 -4.65 -2.30 -21.51
N ASP A 142 -3.99 -3.39 -21.89
CA ASP A 142 -4.57 -4.74 -22.00
C ASP A 142 -4.78 -5.45 -20.66
N ARG A 143 -4.34 -4.86 -19.55
CA ARG A 143 -4.36 -5.40 -18.18
C ARG A 143 -3.67 -6.77 -18.01
N ARG A 144 -2.86 -7.20 -18.97
CA ARG A 144 -2.15 -8.48 -18.94
C ARG A 144 -0.71 -8.36 -18.48
N SER A 145 -0.16 -7.17 -18.50
CA SER A 145 1.19 -6.89 -18.04
C SER A 145 1.23 -5.76 -17.02
N VAL A 146 2.20 -5.84 -16.14
CA VAL A 146 2.45 -4.86 -15.08
C VAL A 146 3.91 -4.43 -15.17
N THR A 147 4.14 -3.14 -15.18
CA THR A 147 5.48 -2.57 -15.06
C THR A 147 5.66 -2.05 -13.63
N ILE A 148 6.71 -2.51 -12.97
CA ILE A 148 7.12 -2.02 -11.67
C ILE A 148 8.33 -1.11 -11.88
N GLY A 149 8.19 0.16 -11.54
CA GLY A 149 9.26 1.15 -11.66
C GLY A 149 10.27 1.04 -10.50
N PRO A 150 11.36 1.82 -10.55
CA PRO A 150 12.35 1.86 -9.48
C PRO A 150 11.71 2.39 -8.20
N ALA A 151 12.00 1.74 -7.06
CA ALA A 151 11.65 2.21 -5.73
C ALA A 151 12.91 2.62 -4.98
N ALA A 152 12.83 3.70 -4.20
CA ALA A 152 13.83 3.97 -3.18
C ALA A 152 13.69 2.90 -2.08
N MET A 153 14.70 2.07 -1.91
CA MET A 153 14.73 1.11 -0.79
C MET A 153 14.90 1.89 0.51
N PRO A 154 13.97 1.80 1.46
CA PRO A 154 14.18 2.37 2.79
C PRO A 154 15.39 1.67 3.42
N GLY A 155 16.46 2.42 3.72
CA GLY A 155 17.65 1.87 4.38
C GLY A 155 18.79 1.40 3.47
N ALA A 156 18.73 1.58 2.15
CA ALA A 156 19.83 1.27 1.24
C ALA A 156 21.00 2.28 1.28
N ALA A 157 21.08 3.10 2.32
CA ALA A 157 22.28 3.85 2.61
C ALA A 157 23.31 2.88 3.22
N ARG A 158 24.25 2.40 2.40
CA ARG A 158 25.48 1.70 2.78
C ARG A 158 25.46 0.18 2.93
N HIS A 159 25.06 -0.59 1.94
CA HIS A 159 25.74 -1.88 1.64
C HIS A 159 25.36 -2.24 0.21
N GLY A 160 26.34 -2.26 -0.68
CA GLY A 160 26.17 -2.74 -2.05
C GLY A 160 25.91 -4.24 -2.04
N ALA A 161 24.66 -4.62 -1.96
CA ALA A 161 24.21 -5.98 -2.16
C ALA A 161 22.92 -5.92 -2.97
N SER A 162 22.99 -6.32 -4.23
CA SER A 162 21.85 -6.64 -5.06
C SER A 162 21.05 -7.77 -4.41
N SER A 163 19.86 -7.46 -3.91
CA SER A 163 18.97 -8.48 -3.32
C SER A 163 18.43 -9.44 -4.39
N PRO A 164 18.57 -10.76 -4.20
CA PRO A 164 18.15 -11.76 -5.18
C PRO A 164 16.64 -12.03 -5.21
N VAL A 165 15.82 -11.27 -4.51
CA VAL A 165 14.38 -11.58 -4.35
C VAL A 165 13.54 -11.29 -5.60
N CYS A 166 14.02 -10.44 -6.53
CA CYS A 166 13.24 -10.15 -7.75
C CYS A 166 13.45 -11.14 -8.91
N GLN A 167 14.39 -12.08 -8.82
CA GLN A 167 14.63 -13.03 -9.92
C GLN A 167 13.81 -14.32 -9.86
N ALA A 168 13.18 -14.64 -8.73
CA ALA A 168 12.42 -15.89 -8.58
C ALA A 168 11.06 -15.90 -9.30
N ALA A 169 10.45 -14.75 -9.55
CA ALA A 169 9.12 -14.68 -10.17
C ALA A 169 9.14 -14.83 -11.70
N HIS A 170 10.28 -14.68 -12.36
CA HIS A 170 10.35 -14.72 -13.83
C HIS A 170 10.52 -16.12 -14.43
N ASN A 171 10.88 -17.12 -13.63
CA ASN A 171 11.16 -18.48 -14.12
C ASN A 171 10.00 -19.47 -13.96
N ALA A 172 8.91 -19.12 -13.30
CA ALA A 172 7.78 -20.04 -13.12
C ALA A 172 6.86 -20.20 -14.34
N HIS A 173 6.92 -19.29 -15.32
CA HIS A 173 6.03 -19.31 -16.50
C HIS A 173 6.64 -19.90 -17.77
N ARG A 174 7.86 -20.47 -17.75
CA ARG A 174 8.50 -21.06 -18.94
C ARG A 174 8.46 -22.58 -19.01
N ARG A 175 7.76 -23.27 -18.11
CA ARG A 175 7.59 -24.74 -18.20
C ARG A 175 6.10 -25.10 -18.10
N ARG A 176 5.36 -24.90 -19.20
CA ARG A 176 4.24 -25.73 -19.66
C ARG A 176 4.05 -25.49 -21.15
#